data_9ec9bbca6841bfa8546c83228fe73394
#
_entry.id   9ec9bbca6841bfa8546c83228fe73394
#
_cell.length_a   1.000
_cell.length_b   1.000
_cell.length_c   1.000
_cell.angle_alpha   90.00
_cell.angle_beta   90.00
_cell.angle_gamma   90.00
#
_symmetry.space_group_name_H-M   'P 1'
#
loop_
_entity.id
_entity.type
_entity.pdbx_description
1 polymer ?
#
loop_
_entity_poly.entity_id
_entity_poly.type
_entity_poly.pdbx_seq_one_letter_code
_entity_poly.pdbx_strand_id
1 'polypeptide(L)'
;MATKEKSEILPSVTVDHDREKYHIEIELPGVEKEKIELEVGEQSFCVRASREDIVYNACYTMAHSVDPDKAEAIFEDDVLKVTAPLKSPIRGRLVKIR
;
A
#
# COMPACT_ATOMS: atom_id res chain seq x y z
N MET A 1 -32.27 -18.52 2.81
CA MET A 1 -31.74 -17.56 1.84
C MET A 1 -30.23 -17.74 1.67
N ALA A 2 -29.76 -17.95 0.46
CA ALA A 2 -28.34 -18.08 0.22
C ALA A 2 -27.66 -16.72 0.42
N THR A 3 -26.60 -16.69 1.24
CA THR A 3 -25.80 -15.51 1.40
C THR A 3 -24.91 -15.37 0.17
N LYS A 4 -24.96 -14.23 -0.50
CA LYS A 4 -24.11 -13.98 -1.64
C LYS A 4 -22.68 -13.75 -1.16
N GLU A 5 -21.80 -14.67 -1.50
CA GLU A 5 -20.40 -14.51 -1.14
C GLU A 5 -19.71 -13.47 -2.03
N LYS A 6 -18.86 -12.65 -1.43
CA LYS A 6 -18.05 -11.70 -2.17
C LYS A 6 -16.82 -12.40 -2.71
N SER A 7 -16.45 -12.09 -3.94
CA SER A 7 -15.23 -12.61 -4.54
C SER A 7 -14.04 -11.79 -4.04
N GLU A 8 -13.01 -12.46 -3.53
CA GLU A 8 -11.77 -11.80 -3.15
C GLU A 8 -10.85 -11.71 -4.35
N ILE A 9 -10.33 -10.52 -4.59
CA ILE A 9 -9.44 -10.23 -5.70
C ILE A 9 -8.22 -9.50 -5.18
N LEU A 10 -7.05 -9.88 -5.70
CA LEU A 10 -5.83 -9.12 -5.41
C LEU A 10 -5.82 -7.86 -6.26
N PRO A 11 -5.68 -6.69 -5.65
CA PRO A 11 -5.56 -5.46 -6.42
C PRO A 11 -4.19 -5.39 -7.10
N SER A 12 -4.08 -4.55 -8.12
CA SER A 12 -2.79 -4.24 -8.71
C SER A 12 -2.03 -3.31 -7.75
N VAL A 13 -0.85 -3.71 -7.33
CA VAL A 13 -0.05 -2.96 -6.36
C VAL A 13 1.34 -2.72 -6.93
N THR A 14 1.77 -1.48 -6.88
CA THR A 14 3.13 -1.08 -7.22
C THR A 14 3.80 -0.57 -5.96
N VAL A 15 4.95 -1.14 -5.62
CA VAL A 15 5.72 -0.73 -4.43
C VAL A 15 7.09 -0.28 -4.90
N ASP A 16 7.43 0.93 -4.56
CA ASP A 16 8.75 1.51 -4.86
C ASP A 16 9.22 2.32 -3.66
N HIS A 17 10.48 2.65 -3.63
CA HIS A 17 11.01 3.52 -2.59
C HIS A 17 12.25 4.26 -3.09
N ASP A 18 12.47 5.43 -2.55
CA ASP A 18 13.72 6.15 -2.69
C ASP A 18 14.53 6.00 -1.38
N ARG A 19 15.48 6.86 -1.14
CA ARG A 19 16.33 6.78 0.06
C ARG A 19 15.63 7.27 1.33
N GLU A 20 14.47 7.90 1.19
CA GLU A 20 13.78 8.54 2.31
C GLU A 20 12.40 7.95 2.59
N LYS A 21 11.70 7.44 1.57
CA LYS A 21 10.33 6.98 1.75
C LYS A 21 9.89 5.94 0.72
N TYR A 22 8.86 5.19 1.10
CA TYR A 22 8.15 4.30 0.20
C TYR A 22 7.04 5.05 -0.54
N HIS A 23 6.83 4.65 -1.78
CA HIS A 23 5.74 5.09 -2.63
C HIS A 23 4.97 3.86 -3.07
N ILE A 24 3.71 3.77 -2.67
CA ILE A 24 2.87 2.62 -2.96
C ILE A 24 1.66 3.11 -3.74
N GLU A 25 1.32 2.40 -4.81
CA GLU A 25 0.11 2.68 -5.56
C GLU A 25 -0.72 1.41 -5.63
N ILE A 26 -1.99 1.52 -5.27
CA ILE A 26 -2.93 0.41 -5.25
C ILE A 26 -4.13 0.78 -6.10
N GLU A 27 -4.36 0.02 -7.16
CA GLU A 27 -5.51 0.25 -8.03
C GLU A 27 -6.76 -0.39 -7.44
N LEU A 28 -7.77 0.43 -7.18
CA LEU A 28 -9.03 0.00 -6.60
C LEU A 28 -10.20 0.53 -7.44
N PRO A 29 -10.34 0.04 -8.68
CA PRO A 29 -11.34 0.58 -9.60
C PRO A 29 -12.76 0.40 -9.09
N GLY A 30 -13.54 1.48 -9.17
CA GLY A 30 -14.95 1.48 -8.78
C GLY A 30 -15.20 1.48 -7.28
N VAL A 31 -14.17 1.57 -6.46
CA VAL A 31 -14.31 1.60 -4.99
C VAL A 31 -14.54 3.03 -4.54
N GLU A 32 -15.42 3.21 -3.57
CA GLU A 32 -15.60 4.50 -2.91
C GLU A 32 -14.57 4.63 -1.78
N LYS A 33 -14.06 5.83 -1.59
CA LYS A 33 -13.05 6.12 -0.56
C LYS A 33 -13.45 5.60 0.83
N GLU A 34 -14.71 5.72 1.18
CA GLU A 34 -15.25 5.31 2.48
C GLU A 34 -15.23 3.80 2.68
N LYS A 35 -15.02 3.04 1.63
CA LYS A 35 -14.96 1.58 1.65
C LYS A 35 -13.53 1.04 1.70
N ILE A 36 -12.54 1.92 1.86
CA ILE A 36 -11.14 1.53 1.89
C ILE A 36 -10.61 1.54 3.31
N GLU A 37 -9.98 0.44 3.69
CA GLU A 37 -9.23 0.34 4.95
C GLU A 37 -7.78 0.11 4.60
N LEU A 38 -6.90 0.94 5.14
CA LEU A 38 -5.46 0.83 4.96
C LEU A 38 -4.79 0.76 6.33
N GLU A 39 -3.97 -0.25 6.51
CA GLU A 39 -3.20 -0.42 7.74
C GLU A 39 -1.72 -0.45 7.39
N VAL A 40 -0.94 0.40 8.04
CA VAL A 40 0.51 0.45 7.79
C VAL A 40 1.24 0.11 9.09
N GLY A 41 2.06 -0.92 9.03
CA GLY A 41 2.95 -1.29 10.12
C GLY A 41 4.38 -0.86 9.79
N GLU A 42 5.32 -1.18 10.66
CA GLU A 42 6.72 -0.80 10.44
C GLU A 42 7.32 -1.43 9.19
N GLN A 43 6.96 -2.68 8.87
CA GLN A 43 7.48 -3.38 7.70
C GLN A 43 6.40 -4.06 6.88
N SER A 44 5.17 -3.59 7.00
CA SER A 44 4.06 -4.18 6.25
C SER A 44 2.96 -3.17 6.02
N PHE A 45 2.14 -3.45 5.03
CA PHE A 45 0.88 -2.74 4.87
C PHE A 45 -0.19 -3.71 4.39
N CYS A 46 -1.41 -3.44 4.79
CA CYS A 46 -2.57 -4.21 4.36
C CYS A 46 -3.62 -3.25 3.83
N VAL A 47 -4.24 -3.61 2.74
CA VAL A 47 -5.36 -2.87 2.18
C VAL A 47 -6.56 -3.79 2.03
N ARG A 48 -7.71 -3.28 2.40
CA ARG A 48 -8.98 -3.95 2.19
C ARG A 48 -9.98 -2.94 1.67
N ALA A 49 -10.64 -3.27 0.58
CA ALA A 49 -11.62 -2.40 -0.02
C ALA A 49 -12.72 -3.23 -0.65
N SER A 50 -13.93 -2.71 -0.66
CA SER A 50 -15.06 -3.45 -1.22
C SER A 50 -15.89 -2.60 -2.15
N ARG A 51 -16.44 -3.24 -3.18
CA ARG A 51 -17.48 -2.68 -4.03
C ARG A 51 -18.40 -3.81 -4.48
N GLU A 52 -19.70 -3.56 -4.43
CA GLU A 52 -20.69 -4.57 -4.85
C GLU A 52 -20.37 -5.95 -4.23
N ASP A 53 -20.10 -6.95 -5.04
CA ASP A 53 -19.76 -8.30 -4.60
C ASP A 53 -18.26 -8.63 -4.69
N ILE A 54 -17.42 -7.61 -4.77
CA ILE A 54 -15.97 -7.76 -4.87
C ILE A 54 -15.30 -7.19 -3.62
N VAL A 55 -14.33 -7.93 -3.07
CA VAL A 55 -13.45 -7.45 -2.00
C VAL A 55 -12.02 -7.52 -2.51
N TYR A 56 -11.36 -6.37 -2.51
CA TYR A 56 -9.92 -6.30 -2.71
C TYR A 56 -9.26 -6.48 -1.35
N ASN A 57 -8.33 -7.40 -1.24
CA ASN A 57 -7.65 -7.69 0.02
C ASN A 57 -6.23 -8.14 -0.25
N ALA A 58 -5.27 -7.43 0.32
CA ALA A 58 -3.87 -7.72 0.12
C ALA A 58 -3.03 -7.19 1.26
N CYS A 59 -2.02 -7.98 1.66
CA CYS A 59 -1.01 -7.57 2.62
C CYS A 59 0.38 -7.81 2.02
N TYR A 60 1.28 -6.88 2.26
CA TYR A 60 2.65 -6.96 1.74
C TYR A 60 3.65 -6.62 2.84
N THR A 61 4.82 -7.24 2.77
CA THR A 61 5.95 -6.87 3.61
C THR A 61 6.90 -5.98 2.84
N MET A 62 7.54 -5.06 3.55
CA MET A 62 8.52 -4.14 2.99
C MET A 62 9.92 -4.51 3.49
N ALA A 63 10.92 -4.29 2.65
CA ALA A 63 12.30 -4.61 3.00
C ALA A 63 12.88 -3.68 4.07
N HIS A 64 12.37 -2.46 4.15
CA HIS A 64 12.87 -1.44 5.08
C HIS A 64 11.75 -0.96 5.98
N SER A 65 12.08 -0.66 7.23
CA SER A 65 11.10 -0.16 8.19
C SER A 65 10.70 1.28 7.89
N VAL A 66 9.41 1.54 8.00
CA VAL A 66 8.84 2.89 7.85
C VAL A 66 8.31 3.37 9.20
N ASP A 67 8.02 4.67 9.26
CA ASP A 67 7.32 5.26 10.40
C ASP A 67 5.83 5.31 10.07
N PRO A 68 5.01 4.41 10.64
CA PRO A 68 3.58 4.36 10.32
C PRO A 68 2.83 5.63 10.71
N ASP A 69 3.29 6.30 11.73
CA ASP A 69 2.63 7.51 12.23
C ASP A 69 2.73 8.69 11.26
N LYS A 70 3.70 8.62 10.33
CA LYS A 70 3.91 9.64 9.31
C LYS A 70 3.46 9.21 7.93
N ALA A 71 2.83 8.06 7.81
CA ALA A 71 2.31 7.60 6.53
C ALA A 71 1.12 8.46 6.11
N GLU A 72 1.04 8.74 4.81
CA GLU A 72 -0.05 9.50 4.22
C GLU A 72 -0.65 8.73 3.06
N ALA A 73 -1.93 8.91 2.83
CA ALA A 73 -2.62 8.24 1.74
C ALA A 73 -3.62 9.18 1.08
N ILE A 74 -3.67 9.14 -0.24
CA ILE A 74 -4.61 9.90 -1.04
C ILE A 74 -5.25 8.95 -2.03
N PHE A 75 -6.58 9.03 -2.18
CA PHE A 75 -7.30 8.25 -3.17
C PHE A 75 -7.79 9.16 -4.29
N GLU A 76 -7.23 9.00 -5.48
CA GLU A 76 -7.58 9.77 -6.66
C GLU A 76 -7.62 8.86 -7.89
N ASP A 77 -8.59 9.09 -8.78
CA ASP A 77 -8.68 8.37 -10.06
C ASP A 77 -8.59 6.85 -9.90
N ASP A 78 -9.31 6.30 -8.92
CA ASP A 78 -9.34 4.87 -8.60
C ASP A 78 -8.00 4.31 -8.09
N VAL A 79 -7.06 5.16 -7.76
CA VAL A 79 -5.74 4.75 -7.25
C VAL A 79 -5.52 5.28 -5.84
N LEU A 80 -5.21 4.38 -4.92
CA LEU A 80 -4.78 4.73 -3.58
C LEU A 80 -3.26 4.92 -3.59
N LYS A 81 -2.82 6.15 -3.36
CA LYS A 81 -1.41 6.50 -3.32
C LYS A 81 -0.98 6.67 -1.88
N VAL A 82 -0.03 5.85 -1.45
CA VAL A 82 0.48 5.84 -0.08
C VAL A 82 1.94 6.24 -0.08
N THR A 83 2.31 7.13 0.83
CA THR A 83 3.71 7.46 1.07
C THR A 83 4.01 7.19 2.54
N ALA A 84 5.13 6.57 2.81
CA ALA A 84 5.53 6.25 4.17
C ALA A 84 7.03 6.53 4.33
N PRO A 85 7.40 7.49 5.18
CA PRO A 85 8.82 7.79 5.41
C PRO A 85 9.55 6.61 6.01
N LEU A 86 10.77 6.37 5.56
CA LEU A 86 11.63 5.35 6.16
C LEU A 86 12.00 5.77 7.57
N LYS A 87 12.05 4.80 8.47
CA LYS A 87 12.44 5.02 9.86
C LYS A 87 13.90 5.50 9.94
N SER A 88 14.74 4.97 9.06
CA SER A 88 16.12 5.40 8.88
C SER A 88 16.42 5.51 7.39
N PRO A 89 16.83 6.69 6.91
CA PRO A 89 17.15 6.84 5.50
C PRO A 89 18.24 5.88 5.05
N ILE A 90 18.12 5.41 3.82
CA ILE A 90 19.09 4.50 3.25
C ILE A 90 20.37 5.29 2.87
N ARG A 91 21.49 4.86 3.42
CA ARG A 91 22.77 5.48 3.14
C ARG A 91 23.73 4.45 2.57
N GLY A 92 24.35 4.81 1.48
CA GLY A 92 25.37 3.99 0.86
C GLY A 92 26.73 4.71 0.85
N ARG A 93 27.75 3.98 0.51
CA ARG A 93 29.09 4.52 0.30
C ARG A 93 29.48 4.31 -1.14
N LEU A 94 30.12 5.31 -1.72
CA LEU A 94 30.67 5.17 -3.05
C LEU A 94 31.84 4.19 -3.00
N VAL A 95 31.80 3.20 -3.87
CA VAL A 95 32.86 2.19 -3.98
C VAL A 95 33.69 2.49 -5.21
N LYS A 96 35.00 2.50 -5.03
CA LYS A 96 35.91 2.72 -6.14
C LYS A 96 35.94 1.48 -7.02
N ILE A 97 35.68 1.65 -8.29
CA ILE A 97 35.68 0.54 -9.26
C ILE A 97 37.06 0.52 -9.93
N ARG A 98 37.72 -0.64 -9.86
CA ARG A 98 39.01 -0.87 -10.49
C ARG A 98 38.84 -1.45 -11.90
#